data_11b3d02edcd5ce216b655c0500428574
#
_entry.id   11b3d02edcd5ce216b655c0500428574
#
_cell.length_a   1.000
_cell.length_b   1.000
_cell.length_c   1.000
_cell.angle_alpha   90.00
_cell.angle_beta   90.00
_cell.angle_gamma   90.00
#
_symmetry.space_group_name_H-M   'P 1'
#
loop_
_entity.id
_entity.type
_entity.pdbx_description
1 polymer ?
#
loop_
_entity_poly.entity_id
_entity_poly.type
_entity_poly.pdbx_seq_one_letter_code
_entity_poly.pdbx_strand_id
1 'polypeptide(L)'
;TLLLADYRDGLGYLALANAWAVQAMRRYFYPSMETLSEIEPRAHLFIQDQLRASPLLFYSQTLDVLLRDAGQLAGIRHSLFGETLGIGFNALNPGLAQGILIANPPASHEDYRADGIYLLPETVSDLPPVAGIVTRGAGNPLSHVQLLARNLGIPNVSVNAAVADVLVEHDCTRVALAVSPAGQVHIDREQSAGLQTEADIPEVLIQPDLDKLDLGAQAPLSLLELGAEDSGRTVGPKAAKLAELSKHYPEAVSRGVAIPFGLFRKVVLDQPHRSGATLWQWMVDQYRALEQLAVGSDERRRRTEAFRSELHTAILNTPLPESFIMVLRDAMAEEFGDADTGVFVRSDTNVEDLAGFTGAGLNLTLPNVVGFEDVLRAIPRVWASPFTARAFAWRQAHMAAPEHVYTSILLLESVGSDKSG
;
A
#
# COMPACT_ATOMS: atom_id res chain seq x y z
N THR A 1 -33.19 -7.88 25.25
CA THR A 1 -33.38 -7.76 23.78
C THR A 1 -32.09 -7.21 23.22
N LEU A 2 -31.41 -7.94 22.38
CA LEU A 2 -30.20 -7.49 21.68
C LEU A 2 -30.61 -6.54 20.58
N LEU A 3 -30.00 -5.35 20.50
CA LEU A 3 -30.23 -4.44 19.39
C LEU A 3 -29.51 -4.98 18.12
N LEU A 4 -30.09 -4.74 16.94
CA LEU A 4 -29.51 -5.20 15.68
C LEU A 4 -28.11 -4.58 15.42
N ALA A 5 -27.90 -3.34 15.84
CA ALA A 5 -26.60 -2.69 15.75
C ALA A 5 -25.55 -3.41 16.61
N ASP A 6 -25.84 -3.66 17.88
CA ASP A 6 -24.96 -4.38 18.82
C ASP A 6 -24.67 -5.82 18.32
N TYR A 7 -25.67 -6.46 17.70
CA TYR A 7 -25.51 -7.78 17.12
C TYR A 7 -24.52 -7.77 15.97
N ARG A 8 -24.65 -6.80 15.05
CA ARG A 8 -23.74 -6.63 13.90
C ARG A 8 -22.31 -6.32 14.35
N ASP A 9 -22.15 -5.41 15.31
CA ASP A 9 -20.86 -5.02 15.84
C ASP A 9 -20.17 -6.21 16.55
N GLY A 10 -20.93 -6.98 17.33
CA GLY A 10 -20.46 -8.20 17.96
C GLY A 10 -20.01 -9.25 16.95
N LEU A 11 -20.76 -9.48 15.87
CA LEU A 11 -20.37 -10.38 14.79
C LEU A 11 -19.12 -9.88 14.05
N GLY A 12 -19.00 -8.57 13.81
CA GLY A 12 -17.80 -7.95 13.23
C GLY A 12 -16.56 -8.20 14.08
N TYR A 13 -16.68 -8.09 15.41
CA TYR A 13 -15.58 -8.42 16.31
C TYR A 13 -15.22 -9.91 16.27
N LEU A 14 -16.21 -10.80 16.29
CA LEU A 14 -16.00 -12.24 16.18
C LEU A 14 -15.32 -12.63 14.86
N ALA A 15 -15.56 -11.91 13.78
CA ALA A 15 -14.91 -12.16 12.48
C ALA A 15 -13.38 -11.97 12.51
N LEU A 16 -12.85 -11.21 13.48
CA LEU A 16 -11.40 -11.03 13.65
C LEU A 16 -10.68 -12.31 14.08
N ALA A 17 -11.38 -13.28 14.67
CA ALA A 17 -10.77 -14.52 15.16
C ALA A 17 -10.06 -15.30 14.05
N ASN A 18 -10.62 -15.32 12.84
CA ASN A 18 -9.99 -15.96 11.68
C ASN A 18 -8.66 -15.30 11.30
N ALA A 19 -8.64 -13.97 11.29
CA ALA A 19 -7.42 -13.20 10.99
C ALA A 19 -6.34 -13.43 12.06
N TRP A 20 -6.71 -13.43 13.33
CA TRP A 20 -5.79 -13.69 14.42
C TRP A 20 -5.20 -15.10 14.36
N ALA A 21 -6.00 -16.11 14.02
CA ALA A 21 -5.52 -17.47 13.85
C ALA A 21 -4.52 -17.59 12.69
N VAL A 22 -4.80 -16.96 11.55
CA VAL A 22 -3.86 -16.92 10.40
C VAL A 22 -2.55 -16.25 10.80
N GLN A 23 -2.61 -15.11 11.49
CA GLN A 23 -1.42 -14.39 11.95
C GLN A 23 -0.61 -15.21 12.95
N ALA A 24 -1.27 -15.85 13.91
CA ALA A 24 -0.62 -16.73 14.88
C ALA A 24 0.11 -17.90 14.19
N MET A 25 -0.55 -18.57 13.25
CA MET A 25 0.06 -19.65 12.47
C MET A 25 1.23 -19.17 11.62
N ARG A 26 1.12 -18.03 10.94
CA ARG A 26 2.22 -17.43 10.18
C ARG A 26 3.41 -17.13 11.06
N ARG A 27 3.19 -16.53 12.24
CA ARG A 27 4.25 -16.18 13.17
C ARG A 27 5.11 -17.39 13.57
N TYR A 28 4.48 -18.55 13.78
CA TYR A 28 5.18 -19.75 14.24
C TYR A 28 5.75 -20.60 13.10
N PHE A 29 5.10 -20.65 11.96
CA PHE A 29 5.42 -21.63 10.92
C PHE A 29 5.96 -21.03 9.62
N TYR A 30 5.82 -19.72 9.40
CA TYR A 30 6.21 -19.10 8.13
C TYR A 30 7.70 -19.32 7.78
N PRO A 31 8.68 -19.14 8.70
CA PRO A 31 10.08 -19.36 8.36
C PRO A 31 10.38 -20.81 7.96
N SER A 32 9.75 -21.78 8.67
CA SER A 32 9.92 -23.20 8.35
C SER A 32 9.27 -23.58 7.03
N MET A 33 8.12 -22.97 6.73
CA MET A 33 7.41 -23.18 5.46
C MET A 33 8.19 -22.61 4.29
N GLU A 34 8.79 -21.44 4.44
CA GLU A 34 9.60 -20.79 3.41
C GLU A 34 10.79 -21.69 3.03
N THR A 35 11.52 -22.18 4.04
CA THR A 35 12.62 -23.13 3.82
C THR A 35 12.14 -24.43 3.18
N LEU A 36 11.01 -24.97 3.64
CA LEU A 36 10.47 -26.23 3.09
C LEU A 36 9.93 -26.06 1.67
N SER A 37 9.42 -24.89 1.31
CA SER A 37 8.88 -24.62 -0.03
C SER A 37 9.93 -24.67 -1.14
N GLU A 38 11.21 -24.53 -0.79
CA GLU A 38 12.31 -24.73 -1.73
C GLU A 38 12.42 -26.20 -2.17
N ILE A 39 11.96 -27.14 -1.33
CA ILE A 39 12.01 -28.60 -1.58
C ILE A 39 10.64 -29.11 -2.03
N GLU A 40 9.57 -28.71 -1.34
CA GLU A 40 8.17 -29.08 -1.64
C GLU A 40 7.33 -27.81 -1.84
N PRO A 41 7.05 -27.41 -3.08
CA PRO A 41 6.31 -26.16 -3.38
C PRO A 41 4.95 -26.05 -2.70
N ARG A 42 4.28 -27.16 -2.39
CA ARG A 42 2.97 -27.16 -1.70
C ARG A 42 3.07 -26.84 -0.21
N ALA A 43 4.27 -26.73 0.36
CA ALA A 43 4.46 -26.33 1.76
C ALA A 43 3.79 -24.97 2.07
N HIS A 44 3.67 -24.07 1.09
CA HIS A 44 2.97 -22.79 1.27
C HIS A 44 1.48 -22.94 1.60
N LEU A 45 0.86 -24.09 1.32
CA LEU A 45 -0.54 -24.38 1.66
C LEU A 45 -0.72 -24.84 3.12
N PHE A 46 0.36 -25.19 3.82
CA PHE A 46 0.32 -25.79 5.15
C PHE A 46 -0.57 -25.04 6.14
N ILE A 47 -0.41 -23.71 6.26
CA ILE A 47 -1.21 -22.92 7.21
C ILE A 47 -2.70 -23.01 6.87
N GLN A 48 -3.06 -22.88 5.59
CA GLN A 48 -4.45 -22.95 5.16
C GLN A 48 -5.06 -24.33 5.40
N ASP A 49 -4.29 -25.38 5.15
CA ASP A 49 -4.74 -26.77 5.39
C ASP A 49 -4.92 -27.04 6.88
N GLN A 50 -4.00 -26.57 7.74
CA GLN A 50 -4.16 -26.69 9.19
C GLN A 50 -5.37 -25.94 9.73
N LEU A 51 -5.64 -24.73 9.24
CA LEU A 51 -6.82 -23.96 9.63
C LEU A 51 -8.12 -24.63 9.17
N ARG A 52 -8.15 -25.17 7.95
CA ARG A 52 -9.30 -25.96 7.44
C ARG A 52 -9.53 -27.27 8.21
N ALA A 53 -8.47 -27.91 8.67
CA ALA A 53 -8.55 -29.12 9.48
C ALA A 53 -8.88 -28.85 10.97
N SER A 54 -8.94 -27.60 11.37
CA SER A 54 -9.21 -27.19 12.76
C SER A 54 -10.69 -26.85 12.99
N PRO A 55 -11.13 -26.75 14.26
CA PRO A 55 -12.47 -26.27 14.59
C PRO A 55 -12.78 -24.86 14.07
N LEU A 56 -11.77 -24.10 13.68
CA LEU A 56 -11.94 -22.77 13.10
C LEU A 56 -12.74 -22.80 11.79
N LEU A 57 -12.68 -23.87 11.03
CA LEU A 57 -13.52 -24.01 9.82
C LEU A 57 -15.00 -23.99 10.19
N PHE A 58 -15.40 -24.76 11.18
CA PHE A 58 -16.78 -24.79 11.66
C PHE A 58 -17.21 -23.44 12.27
N TYR A 59 -16.32 -22.82 13.03
CA TYR A 59 -16.53 -21.47 13.55
C TYR A 59 -16.78 -20.46 12.41
N SER A 60 -15.93 -20.47 11.39
CA SER A 60 -16.08 -19.57 10.23
C SER A 60 -17.39 -19.77 9.51
N GLN A 61 -17.77 -21.03 9.25
CA GLN A 61 -19.05 -21.36 8.58
C GLN A 61 -20.26 -20.87 9.40
N THR A 62 -20.20 -21.06 10.73
CA THR A 62 -21.28 -20.59 11.63
C THR A 62 -21.37 -19.07 11.63
N LEU A 63 -20.22 -18.39 11.70
CA LEU A 63 -20.13 -16.93 11.66
C LEU A 63 -20.69 -16.37 10.33
N ASP A 64 -20.37 -17.01 9.21
CA ASP A 64 -20.89 -16.59 7.89
C ASP A 64 -22.42 -16.68 7.83
N VAL A 65 -23.01 -17.71 8.43
CA VAL A 65 -24.47 -17.83 8.55
C VAL A 65 -25.04 -16.68 9.38
N LEU A 66 -24.46 -16.41 10.55
CA LEU A 66 -24.93 -15.34 11.45
C LEU A 66 -24.79 -13.95 10.82
N LEU A 67 -23.69 -13.67 10.11
CA LEU A 67 -23.49 -12.42 9.38
C LEU A 67 -24.53 -12.24 8.27
N ARG A 68 -24.84 -13.32 7.56
CA ARG A 68 -25.90 -13.33 6.54
C ARG A 68 -27.26 -13.00 7.14
N ASP A 69 -27.62 -13.66 8.24
CA ASP A 69 -28.90 -13.42 8.93
C ASP A 69 -28.99 -11.99 9.45
N ALA A 70 -27.90 -11.46 10.03
CA ALA A 70 -27.83 -10.08 10.45
C ALA A 70 -28.01 -9.10 9.30
N GLY A 71 -27.42 -9.38 8.12
CA GLY A 71 -27.59 -8.61 6.90
C GLY A 71 -29.05 -8.60 6.42
N GLN A 72 -29.70 -9.76 6.41
CA GLN A 72 -31.11 -9.89 6.04
C GLN A 72 -32.03 -9.13 6.99
N LEU A 73 -31.81 -9.27 8.29
CA LEU A 73 -32.56 -8.51 9.33
C LEU A 73 -32.39 -7.01 9.19
N ALA A 74 -31.21 -6.56 8.74
CA ALA A 74 -30.94 -5.16 8.44
C ALA A 74 -31.54 -4.69 7.09
N GLY A 75 -32.20 -5.57 6.34
CA GLY A 75 -32.79 -5.24 5.05
C GLY A 75 -31.76 -5.01 3.94
N ILE A 76 -30.51 -5.47 4.12
CA ILE A 76 -29.48 -5.34 3.10
C ILE A 76 -29.82 -6.26 1.92
N ARG A 77 -29.85 -5.69 0.72
CA ARG A 77 -30.05 -6.40 -0.55
C ARG A 77 -28.96 -5.95 -1.51
N HIS A 78 -28.48 -6.93 -2.29
CA HIS A 78 -27.47 -6.69 -3.32
C HIS A 78 -28.11 -6.84 -4.70
N SER A 79 -27.49 -6.27 -5.72
CA SER A 79 -27.89 -6.43 -7.12
C SER A 79 -26.71 -6.96 -7.95
N LEU A 80 -26.98 -7.95 -8.79
CA LEU A 80 -26.00 -8.53 -9.71
C LEU A 80 -26.68 -8.69 -11.07
N PHE A 81 -26.27 -7.92 -12.07
CA PHE A 81 -26.78 -7.92 -13.43
C PHE A 81 -28.32 -7.86 -13.51
N GLY A 82 -28.93 -7.00 -12.67
CA GLY A 82 -30.38 -6.80 -12.59
C GLY A 82 -31.11 -7.77 -11.68
N GLU A 83 -30.48 -8.80 -11.16
CA GLU A 83 -31.06 -9.70 -10.19
C GLU A 83 -30.82 -9.22 -8.76
N THR A 84 -31.83 -9.30 -7.91
CA THR A 84 -31.72 -8.93 -6.49
C THR A 84 -31.34 -10.16 -5.67
N LEU A 85 -30.19 -10.07 -4.99
CA LEU A 85 -29.64 -11.14 -4.15
C LEU A 85 -29.64 -10.69 -2.68
N GLY A 86 -30.10 -11.58 -1.79
CA GLY A 86 -30.05 -11.33 -0.33
C GLY A 86 -28.73 -11.77 0.30
N ILE A 87 -27.89 -12.51 -0.40
CA ILE A 87 -26.69 -13.15 0.13
C ILE A 87 -25.64 -13.28 -0.97
N GLY A 88 -24.41 -13.55 -0.53
CA GLY A 88 -23.32 -13.86 -1.46
C GLY A 88 -22.26 -12.74 -1.57
N PHE A 89 -22.54 -11.58 -0.99
CA PHE A 89 -21.63 -10.44 -0.96
C PHE A 89 -21.28 -10.06 0.47
N ASN A 90 -20.06 -9.60 0.66
CA ASN A 90 -19.60 -8.93 1.87
C ASN A 90 -18.84 -7.66 1.46
N ALA A 91 -19.42 -6.49 1.75
CA ALA A 91 -18.81 -5.20 1.46
C ALA A 91 -17.61 -4.95 2.38
N LEU A 92 -16.45 -4.74 1.81
CA LEU A 92 -15.19 -4.57 2.54
C LEU A 92 -14.71 -3.10 2.51
N ASN A 93 -14.89 -2.44 1.37
CA ASN A 93 -14.59 -1.02 1.22
C ASN A 93 -15.65 -0.35 0.34
N PRO A 94 -16.34 0.71 0.82
CA PRO A 94 -17.32 1.44 0.02
C PRO A 94 -16.65 2.22 -1.11
N GLY A 95 -17.39 2.45 -2.18
CA GLY A 95 -16.95 3.23 -3.33
C GLY A 95 -17.73 2.90 -4.60
N LEU A 96 -17.40 3.60 -5.67
CA LEU A 96 -17.96 3.41 -7.02
C LEU A 96 -16.82 3.22 -8.01
N ALA A 97 -16.92 2.21 -8.84
CA ALA A 97 -15.99 1.97 -9.95
C ALA A 97 -16.74 1.62 -11.23
N GLN A 98 -16.20 2.05 -12.35
CA GLN A 98 -16.64 1.63 -13.69
C GLN A 98 -15.41 1.09 -14.42
N GLY A 99 -15.57 -0.06 -15.09
CA GLY A 99 -14.44 -0.67 -15.76
C GLY A 99 -14.74 -2.00 -16.39
N ILE A 100 -13.70 -2.67 -16.84
CA ILE A 100 -13.80 -4.00 -17.44
C ILE A 100 -13.70 -5.03 -16.33
N LEU A 101 -14.71 -5.88 -16.18
CA LEU A 101 -14.67 -7.04 -15.30
C LEU A 101 -13.64 -8.04 -15.84
N ILE A 102 -12.66 -8.39 -15.03
CA ILE A 102 -11.61 -9.35 -15.37
C ILE A 102 -11.68 -10.48 -14.35
N ALA A 103 -12.43 -11.52 -14.71
CA ALA A 103 -12.67 -12.66 -13.84
C ALA A 103 -11.54 -13.70 -13.89
N ASN A 104 -10.75 -13.67 -14.97
CA ASN A 104 -9.56 -14.51 -15.16
C ASN A 104 -8.33 -13.61 -15.29
N PRO A 105 -7.79 -13.11 -14.18
CA PRO A 105 -6.68 -12.16 -14.21
C PRO A 105 -5.42 -12.78 -14.79
N PRO A 106 -4.58 -12.00 -15.49
CA PRO A 106 -3.27 -12.45 -15.96
C PRO A 106 -2.39 -12.87 -14.78
N ALA A 107 -1.46 -13.79 -15.04
CA ALA A 107 -0.56 -14.30 -14.00
C ALA A 107 0.43 -13.23 -13.49
N SER A 108 0.82 -12.29 -14.35
CA SER A 108 1.66 -11.16 -13.97
C SER A 108 0.79 -9.97 -13.57
N HIS A 109 1.06 -9.41 -12.39
CA HIS A 109 0.38 -8.19 -11.93
C HIS A 109 0.78 -6.95 -12.75
N GLU A 110 1.88 -6.99 -13.48
CA GLU A 110 2.32 -5.92 -14.38
C GLU A 110 1.36 -5.73 -15.57
N ASP A 111 0.61 -6.78 -15.91
CA ASP A 111 -0.39 -6.76 -17.00
C ASP A 111 -1.77 -6.26 -16.53
N TYR A 112 -1.92 -5.88 -15.26
CA TYR A 112 -3.19 -5.37 -14.75
C TYR A 112 -3.48 -3.97 -15.30
N ARG A 113 -4.76 -3.75 -15.63
CA ARG A 113 -5.26 -2.49 -16.18
C ARG A 113 -5.81 -1.61 -15.07
N ALA A 114 -5.54 -0.31 -15.13
CA ALA A 114 -6.08 0.65 -14.17
C ALA A 114 -7.63 0.75 -14.23
N ASP A 115 -8.23 0.48 -15.40
CA ASP A 115 -9.68 0.42 -15.60
C ASP A 115 -10.27 -0.98 -15.40
N GLY A 116 -9.54 -1.90 -14.78
CA GLY A 116 -9.98 -3.26 -14.51
C GLY A 116 -10.69 -3.40 -13.16
N ILE A 117 -11.80 -4.13 -13.14
CA ILE A 117 -12.44 -4.64 -11.91
C ILE A 117 -12.12 -6.13 -11.83
N TYR A 118 -11.26 -6.51 -10.88
CA TYR A 118 -10.65 -7.83 -10.85
C TYR A 118 -11.31 -8.78 -9.87
N LEU A 119 -11.65 -9.98 -10.34
CA LEU A 119 -12.02 -11.10 -9.48
C LEU A 119 -10.76 -11.84 -9.04
N LEU A 120 -10.31 -11.57 -7.81
CA LEU A 120 -9.05 -12.05 -7.26
C LEU A 120 -9.27 -13.23 -6.29
N PRO A 121 -8.31 -14.15 -6.16
CA PRO A 121 -8.28 -15.10 -5.06
C PRO A 121 -8.06 -14.36 -3.73
N GLU A 122 -8.35 -15.00 -2.60
CA GLU A 122 -8.34 -14.41 -1.27
C GLU A 122 -7.00 -13.77 -0.86
N THR A 123 -5.89 -14.17 -1.47
CA THR A 123 -4.54 -13.71 -1.15
C THR A 123 -3.78 -13.27 -2.38
N VAL A 124 -3.77 -11.97 -2.63
CA VAL A 124 -2.81 -11.34 -3.55
C VAL A 124 -1.90 -10.47 -2.71
N SER A 125 -0.61 -10.72 -2.75
CA SER A 125 0.38 -9.97 -1.96
C SER A 125 0.75 -8.63 -2.59
N ASP A 126 0.46 -8.45 -3.86
CA ASP A 126 0.83 -7.28 -4.65
C ASP A 126 -0.30 -6.88 -5.61
N LEU A 127 -0.75 -5.61 -5.53
CA LEU A 127 -1.85 -5.10 -6.33
C LEU A 127 -1.45 -3.78 -6.99
N PRO A 128 -1.38 -3.73 -8.33
CA PRO A 128 -1.25 -2.47 -9.06
C PRO A 128 -2.55 -1.65 -8.99
N PRO A 129 -2.55 -0.40 -9.51
CA PRO A 129 -3.76 0.41 -9.60
C PRO A 129 -4.83 -0.33 -10.41
N VAL A 130 -6.03 -0.47 -9.81
CA VAL A 130 -7.20 -1.10 -10.43
C VAL A 130 -8.44 -0.29 -10.08
N ALA A 131 -9.49 -0.36 -10.90
CA ALA A 131 -10.73 0.37 -10.65
C ALA A 131 -11.53 -0.23 -9.49
N GLY A 132 -11.54 -1.56 -9.36
CA GLY A 132 -12.29 -2.24 -8.32
C GLY A 132 -11.75 -3.64 -8.04
N ILE A 133 -12.09 -4.16 -6.86
CA ILE A 133 -11.68 -5.48 -6.41
C ILE A 133 -12.90 -6.29 -6.00
N VAL A 134 -12.98 -7.50 -6.53
CA VAL A 134 -13.89 -8.55 -6.08
C VAL A 134 -13.04 -9.73 -5.63
N THR A 135 -13.18 -10.17 -4.39
CA THR A 135 -12.38 -11.27 -3.82
C THR A 135 -13.23 -12.53 -3.70
N ARG A 136 -12.72 -13.67 -4.14
CA ARG A 136 -13.37 -14.96 -3.92
C ARG A 136 -13.21 -15.39 -2.46
N GLY A 137 -14.29 -15.79 -1.81
CA GLY A 137 -14.28 -16.29 -0.45
C GLY A 137 -14.45 -15.22 0.62
N ALA A 138 -14.27 -15.58 1.89
CA ALA A 138 -14.37 -14.66 3.01
C ALA A 138 -13.14 -13.76 3.04
N GLY A 139 -13.27 -12.54 2.51
CA GLY A 139 -12.16 -11.58 2.51
C GLY A 139 -11.66 -11.29 3.92
N ASN A 140 -10.34 -11.34 4.14
CA ASN A 140 -9.75 -10.95 5.40
C ASN A 140 -9.61 -9.43 5.47
N PRO A 141 -10.36 -8.70 6.33
CA PRO A 141 -10.30 -7.24 6.44
C PRO A 141 -8.92 -6.67 6.79
N LEU A 142 -8.04 -7.50 7.31
CA LEU A 142 -6.66 -7.14 7.67
C LEU A 142 -5.63 -7.63 6.65
N SER A 143 -6.04 -8.21 5.53
CA SER A 143 -5.11 -8.55 4.46
C SER A 143 -4.48 -7.28 3.87
N HIS A 144 -3.26 -7.41 3.37
CA HIS A 144 -2.54 -6.27 2.78
C HIS A 144 -3.34 -5.63 1.63
N VAL A 145 -4.01 -6.44 0.81
CA VAL A 145 -4.88 -5.96 -0.28
C VAL A 145 -6.07 -5.15 0.25
N GLN A 146 -6.68 -5.58 1.34
CA GLN A 146 -7.82 -4.89 1.95
C GLN A 146 -7.42 -3.54 2.53
N LEU A 147 -6.29 -3.50 3.25
CA LEU A 147 -5.75 -2.24 3.77
C LEU A 147 -5.39 -1.28 2.63
N LEU A 148 -4.79 -1.81 1.57
CA LEU A 148 -4.42 -1.02 0.39
C LEU A 148 -5.66 -0.48 -0.32
N ALA A 149 -6.65 -1.32 -0.59
CA ALA A 149 -7.92 -0.91 -1.22
C ALA A 149 -8.64 0.18 -0.42
N ARG A 150 -8.69 0.03 0.91
CA ARG A 150 -9.29 1.04 1.81
C ARG A 150 -8.56 2.37 1.72
N ASN A 151 -7.23 2.35 1.77
CA ASN A 151 -6.40 3.55 1.74
C ASN A 151 -6.51 4.31 0.41
N LEU A 152 -6.83 3.62 -0.65
CA LEU A 152 -6.88 4.14 -2.02
C LEU A 152 -8.31 4.39 -2.50
N GLY A 153 -9.30 4.21 -1.61
CA GLY A 153 -10.70 4.43 -1.96
C GLY A 153 -11.26 3.47 -3.01
N ILE A 154 -10.54 2.35 -3.29
CA ILE A 154 -10.98 1.36 -4.28
C ILE A 154 -12.14 0.57 -3.69
N PRO A 155 -13.30 0.51 -4.35
CA PRO A 155 -14.41 -0.33 -3.93
C PRO A 155 -13.97 -1.78 -3.90
N ASN A 156 -14.26 -2.45 -2.78
CA ASN A 156 -13.84 -3.81 -2.56
C ASN A 156 -14.96 -4.63 -1.91
N VAL A 157 -15.19 -5.80 -2.46
CA VAL A 157 -16.23 -6.72 -2.03
C VAL A 157 -15.71 -8.15 -2.06
N SER A 158 -16.05 -8.95 -1.07
CA SER A 158 -15.86 -10.39 -1.18
C SER A 158 -17.16 -11.07 -1.58
N VAL A 159 -17.03 -12.15 -2.36
CA VAL A 159 -18.16 -12.89 -2.92
C VAL A 159 -18.03 -14.39 -2.67
N ASN A 160 -19.17 -15.07 -2.51
CA ASN A 160 -19.20 -16.52 -2.43
C ASN A 160 -18.97 -17.18 -3.82
N ALA A 161 -18.83 -18.50 -3.85
CA ALA A 161 -18.57 -19.23 -5.08
C ALA A 161 -19.67 -19.02 -6.14
N ALA A 162 -20.94 -19.03 -5.74
CA ALA A 162 -22.06 -18.87 -6.69
C ALA A 162 -22.05 -17.51 -7.39
N VAL A 163 -21.77 -16.42 -6.65
CA VAL A 163 -21.63 -15.08 -7.24
C VAL A 163 -20.37 -15.00 -8.09
N ALA A 164 -19.27 -15.61 -7.66
CA ALA A 164 -18.03 -15.65 -8.45
C ALA A 164 -18.22 -16.37 -9.79
N ASP A 165 -18.97 -17.45 -9.82
CA ASP A 165 -19.27 -18.20 -11.06
C ASP A 165 -20.08 -17.35 -12.04
N VAL A 166 -21.06 -16.58 -11.56
CA VAL A 166 -21.81 -15.62 -12.40
C VAL A 166 -20.89 -14.53 -12.93
N LEU A 167 -19.96 -14.02 -12.12
CA LEU A 167 -18.98 -13.02 -12.59
C LEU A 167 -18.06 -13.58 -13.67
N VAL A 168 -17.66 -14.86 -13.57
CA VAL A 168 -16.84 -15.53 -14.61
C VAL A 168 -17.58 -15.61 -15.95
N GLU A 169 -18.91 -15.84 -15.94
CA GLU A 169 -19.73 -15.83 -17.18
C GLU A 169 -19.78 -14.45 -17.85
N HIS A 170 -19.47 -13.39 -17.11
CA HIS A 170 -19.47 -12.01 -17.57
C HIS A 170 -18.04 -11.42 -17.72
N ASP A 171 -17.03 -12.30 -17.82
CA ASP A 171 -15.64 -11.87 -18.04
C ASP A 171 -15.50 -10.95 -19.26
N CYS A 172 -14.59 -9.99 -19.20
CA CYS A 172 -14.34 -8.99 -20.25
C CYS A 172 -15.54 -8.05 -20.55
N THR A 173 -16.56 -7.99 -19.69
CA THR A 173 -17.69 -7.07 -19.84
C THR A 173 -17.43 -5.76 -19.09
N ARG A 174 -17.85 -4.62 -19.67
CA ARG A 174 -17.83 -3.36 -18.92
C ARG A 174 -18.95 -3.35 -17.89
N VAL A 175 -18.58 -3.09 -16.63
CA VAL A 175 -19.49 -3.10 -15.50
C VAL A 175 -19.29 -1.88 -14.61
N ALA A 176 -20.32 -1.55 -13.84
CA ALA A 176 -20.25 -0.63 -12.71
C ALA A 176 -20.33 -1.46 -11.42
N LEU A 177 -19.37 -1.24 -10.51
CA LEU A 177 -19.34 -1.79 -9.16
C LEU A 177 -19.61 -0.65 -8.17
N ALA A 178 -20.72 -0.70 -7.46
CA ALA A 178 -21.05 0.24 -6.40
C ALA A 178 -21.15 -0.49 -5.06
N VAL A 179 -20.43 0.01 -4.06
CA VAL A 179 -20.43 -0.51 -2.69
C VAL A 179 -20.80 0.63 -1.76
N SER A 180 -21.98 0.55 -1.15
CA SER A 180 -22.46 1.61 -0.24
C SER A 180 -21.79 1.49 1.15
N PRO A 181 -21.70 2.61 1.91
CA PRO A 181 -21.24 2.56 3.30
C PRO A 181 -22.12 1.68 4.20
N ALA A 182 -23.38 1.46 3.82
CA ALA A 182 -24.31 0.58 4.54
C ALA A 182 -24.10 -0.92 4.23
N GLY A 183 -23.17 -1.26 3.31
CA GLY A 183 -22.86 -2.63 2.95
C GLY A 183 -23.66 -3.20 1.78
N GLN A 184 -24.43 -2.37 1.05
CA GLN A 184 -25.10 -2.80 -0.19
C GLN A 184 -24.08 -2.86 -1.32
N VAL A 185 -24.21 -3.87 -2.18
CA VAL A 185 -23.35 -4.06 -3.35
C VAL A 185 -24.23 -4.13 -4.60
N HIS A 186 -23.87 -3.39 -5.62
CA HIS A 186 -24.47 -3.42 -6.94
C HIS A 186 -23.37 -3.64 -7.97
N ILE A 187 -23.53 -4.68 -8.78
CA ILE A 187 -22.71 -4.93 -9.96
C ILE A 187 -23.65 -5.06 -11.14
N ASP A 188 -23.52 -4.19 -12.12
CA ASP A 188 -24.38 -4.22 -13.32
C ASP A 188 -23.55 -3.89 -14.56
N ARG A 189 -24.09 -4.26 -15.74
CA ARG A 189 -23.50 -3.85 -17.01
C ARG A 189 -23.58 -2.34 -17.15
N GLU A 190 -22.51 -1.74 -17.63
CA GLU A 190 -22.51 -0.33 -17.98
C GLU A 190 -23.53 -0.12 -19.13
N GLN A 191 -24.65 0.52 -18.82
CA GLN A 191 -25.63 0.87 -19.86
C GLN A 191 -25.12 2.07 -20.65
N SER A 192 -24.99 1.91 -21.96
CA SER A 192 -24.55 2.95 -22.90
C SER A 192 -25.57 4.08 -23.13
N ALA A 193 -26.55 4.27 -22.24
CA ALA A 193 -27.63 5.25 -22.42
C ALA A 193 -27.83 6.09 -21.15
N GLY A 194 -27.32 7.31 -21.17
CA GLY A 194 -28.01 8.48 -20.62
C GLY A 194 -28.10 8.66 -19.12
N LEU A 195 -27.35 7.95 -18.30
CA LEU A 195 -26.89 8.54 -17.07
C LEU A 195 -25.77 9.51 -17.50
N GLN A 196 -26.11 10.79 -17.55
CA GLN A 196 -25.10 11.79 -17.24
C GLN A 196 -24.52 11.28 -15.92
N THR A 197 -23.42 10.56 -16.02
CA THR A 197 -22.50 10.52 -14.92
C THR A 197 -22.41 11.99 -14.53
N GLU A 198 -22.70 12.30 -13.27
CA GLU A 198 -22.02 13.39 -12.63
C GLU A 198 -20.55 13.04 -12.78
N ALA A 199 -20.08 13.31 -13.99
CA ALA A 199 -18.71 13.12 -14.46
C ALA A 199 -17.85 14.23 -13.89
N ASP A 200 -18.16 14.62 -12.66
CA ASP A 200 -17.42 15.56 -11.85
C ASP A 200 -17.61 15.25 -10.36
N ILE A 201 -17.51 13.99 -9.97
CA ILE A 201 -16.78 13.78 -8.71
C ILE A 201 -15.32 13.94 -9.17
N PRO A 202 -14.66 15.06 -8.89
CA PRO A 202 -13.25 15.20 -9.24
C PRO A 202 -12.57 14.01 -8.58
N GLU A 203 -11.88 13.21 -9.39
CA GLU A 203 -10.92 12.25 -8.87
C GLU A 203 -10.06 13.07 -7.92
N VAL A 204 -10.19 12.87 -6.61
CA VAL A 204 -9.48 13.67 -5.61
C VAL A 204 -8.04 13.24 -5.74
N LEU A 205 -7.35 13.86 -6.70
CA LEU A 205 -5.91 13.66 -6.85
C LEU A 205 -5.24 14.16 -5.57
N ILE A 206 -4.44 13.31 -5.00
CA ILE A 206 -3.61 13.63 -3.86
C ILE A 206 -2.65 14.73 -4.30
N GLN A 207 -2.72 15.86 -3.62
CA GLN A 207 -1.86 16.99 -3.93
C GLN A 207 -0.80 17.15 -2.84
N PRO A 208 0.50 17.00 -3.17
CA PRO A 208 1.55 17.30 -2.20
C PRO A 208 1.48 18.79 -1.82
N ASP A 209 1.61 19.07 -0.52
CA ASP A 209 1.68 20.45 -0.02
C ASP A 209 3.08 21.01 -0.26
N LEU A 210 3.26 21.65 -1.42
CA LEU A 210 4.55 22.21 -1.83
C LEU A 210 4.91 23.48 -1.07
N ASP A 211 3.94 24.23 -0.55
CA ASP A 211 4.17 25.45 0.22
C ASP A 211 4.75 25.11 1.60
N LYS A 212 4.45 23.93 2.11
CA LYS A 212 5.00 23.44 3.38
C LYS A 212 6.41 22.86 3.23
N LEU A 213 6.78 22.38 2.05
CA LEU A 213 7.99 21.61 1.80
C LEU A 213 9.25 22.44 2.00
N ASP A 214 10.13 22.00 2.90
CA ASP A 214 11.44 22.61 3.17
C ASP A 214 12.57 21.67 2.74
N LEU A 215 13.20 22.01 1.62
CA LEU A 215 14.38 21.29 1.10
C LEU A 215 15.71 21.90 1.55
N GLY A 216 15.66 22.93 2.42
CA GLY A 216 16.85 23.58 2.96
C GLY A 216 17.54 22.76 4.05
N ALA A 217 16.85 21.85 4.73
CA ALA A 217 17.44 20.92 5.69
C ALA A 217 18.31 19.88 4.96
N GLN A 218 19.64 20.02 5.04
CA GLN A 218 20.63 19.23 4.30
C GLN A 218 21.65 18.55 5.21
N ALA A 219 21.28 18.29 6.46
CA ALA A 219 22.03 17.48 7.44
C ALA A 219 21.12 16.42 8.06
N PRO A 220 21.63 15.27 8.50
CA PRO A 220 20.87 14.35 9.34
C PRO A 220 20.41 15.04 10.62
N LEU A 221 19.24 14.66 11.13
CA LEU A 221 18.60 15.26 12.31
C LEU A 221 18.29 14.15 13.33
N SER A 222 18.57 14.40 14.60
CA SER A 222 18.06 13.52 15.66
C SER A 222 16.54 13.61 15.75
N LEU A 223 15.87 12.52 16.15
CA LEU A 223 14.44 12.58 16.45
C LEU A 223 14.08 13.61 17.51
N LEU A 224 15.03 13.94 18.41
CA LEU A 224 14.82 14.95 19.45
C LEU A 224 14.76 16.39 18.91
N GLU A 225 15.28 16.62 17.71
CA GLU A 225 15.27 17.93 17.03
C GLU A 225 14.01 18.14 16.19
N LEU A 226 13.20 17.10 15.99
CA LEU A 226 12.01 17.12 15.15
C LEU A 226 10.72 17.23 15.98
N GLY A 227 9.64 17.61 15.32
CA GLY A 227 8.30 17.70 15.89
C GLY A 227 7.20 17.36 14.89
N ALA A 228 5.95 17.43 15.34
CA ALA A 228 4.78 17.17 14.50
C ALA A 228 4.71 18.10 13.27
N GLU A 229 5.22 19.34 13.39
CA GLU A 229 5.28 20.37 12.34
C GLU A 229 6.22 20.00 11.19
N ASP A 230 7.19 19.10 11.41
CA ASP A 230 8.14 18.64 10.39
C ASP A 230 7.57 17.59 9.47
N SER A 231 6.39 17.01 9.80
CA SER A 231 5.69 16.04 8.96
C SER A 231 5.32 16.63 7.60
N GLY A 232 5.86 16.06 6.53
CA GLY A 232 5.66 16.53 5.15
C GLY A 232 6.38 17.86 4.83
N ARG A 233 7.09 18.43 5.80
CA ARG A 233 7.90 19.63 5.65
C ARG A 233 9.37 19.27 5.43
N THR A 234 10.00 18.73 6.43
CA THR A 234 11.44 18.41 6.49
C THR A 234 11.66 16.90 6.35
N VAL A 235 10.78 16.13 6.98
CA VAL A 235 10.76 14.67 6.99
C VAL A 235 9.34 14.17 6.77
N GLY A 236 9.17 12.87 6.56
CA GLY A 236 7.85 12.26 6.45
C GLY A 236 7.16 12.06 7.81
N PRO A 237 5.90 11.58 7.78
CA PRO A 237 5.07 11.45 8.98
C PRO A 237 5.59 10.42 9.99
N LYS A 238 6.35 9.41 9.58
CA LYS A 238 6.88 8.39 10.49
C LYS A 238 7.91 8.98 11.44
N ALA A 239 8.87 9.73 10.91
CA ALA A 239 9.90 10.38 11.72
C ALA A 239 9.27 11.45 12.61
N ALA A 240 8.41 12.30 12.07
CA ALA A 240 7.76 13.39 12.82
C ALA A 240 6.84 12.85 13.95
N LYS A 241 6.04 11.81 13.68
CA LYS A 241 5.17 11.20 14.71
C LYS A 241 5.97 10.52 15.82
N LEU A 242 7.07 9.82 15.48
CA LEU A 242 7.94 9.21 16.49
C LEU A 242 8.70 10.26 17.27
N ALA A 243 9.15 11.35 16.65
CA ALA A 243 9.75 12.48 17.32
C ALA A 243 8.79 13.12 18.33
N GLU A 244 7.55 13.34 17.96
CA GLU A 244 6.54 13.88 18.87
C GLU A 244 6.23 12.90 20.02
N LEU A 245 6.12 11.60 19.71
CA LEU A 245 5.91 10.56 20.71
C LEU A 245 7.07 10.48 21.72
N SER A 246 8.33 10.63 21.25
CA SER A 246 9.52 10.57 22.11
C SER A 246 9.58 11.70 23.13
N LYS A 247 9.00 12.88 22.83
CA LYS A 247 8.90 13.99 23.78
C LYS A 247 8.05 13.66 25.01
N HIS A 248 6.99 12.84 24.79
CA HIS A 248 6.05 12.47 25.85
C HIS A 248 6.40 11.13 26.50
N TYR A 249 7.01 10.22 25.76
CA TYR A 249 7.31 8.85 26.18
C TYR A 249 8.72 8.42 25.73
N PRO A 250 9.79 9.09 26.24
CA PRO A 250 11.15 8.84 25.79
C PRO A 250 11.62 7.39 26.00
N GLU A 251 11.11 6.72 27.03
CA GLU A 251 11.44 5.32 27.33
C GLU A 251 10.75 4.31 26.38
N ALA A 252 9.73 4.76 25.64
CA ALA A 252 8.93 3.88 24.77
C ALA A 252 9.32 4.00 23.29
N VAL A 253 10.17 4.97 22.93
CA VAL A 253 10.61 5.23 21.55
C VAL A 253 12.11 5.01 21.45
N SER A 254 12.52 4.16 20.49
CA SER A 254 13.94 3.96 20.18
C SER A 254 14.57 5.24 19.67
N ARG A 255 15.86 5.40 19.92
CA ARG A 255 16.65 6.50 19.37
C ARG A 255 16.64 6.46 17.84
N GLY A 256 16.74 7.60 17.20
CA GLY A 256 16.66 7.65 15.75
C GLY A 256 17.28 8.89 15.13
N VAL A 257 17.79 8.69 13.91
CA VAL A 257 18.31 9.73 13.03
C VAL A 257 17.48 9.79 11.76
N ALA A 258 17.01 10.98 11.40
CA ALA A 258 16.28 11.20 10.14
C ALA A 258 17.24 11.80 9.09
N ILE A 259 17.20 11.26 7.89
CA ILE A 259 17.82 11.83 6.68
C ILE A 259 16.73 12.62 5.96
N PRO A 260 16.71 13.96 6.00
CA PRO A 260 15.61 14.79 5.52
C PRO A 260 15.48 14.81 4.00
N PHE A 261 14.34 15.32 3.49
CA PHE A 261 14.06 15.47 2.07
C PHE A 261 15.12 16.26 1.31
N GLY A 262 15.68 17.31 1.95
CA GLY A 262 16.71 18.14 1.34
C GLY A 262 18.00 17.38 1.02
N LEU A 263 18.34 16.33 1.78
CA LEU A 263 19.47 15.46 1.47
C LEU A 263 19.16 14.56 0.26
N PHE A 264 17.97 14.01 0.15
CA PHE A 264 17.56 13.27 -1.05
C PHE A 264 17.63 14.16 -2.30
N ARG A 265 17.12 15.40 -2.20
CA ARG A 265 17.21 16.39 -3.28
C ARG A 265 18.66 16.63 -3.69
N LYS A 266 19.52 16.96 -2.75
CA LYS A 266 20.91 17.34 -2.98
C LYS A 266 21.79 16.19 -3.46
N VAL A 267 21.67 15.02 -2.81
CA VAL A 267 22.54 13.86 -3.05
C VAL A 267 22.10 13.09 -4.27
N VAL A 268 20.79 13.09 -4.61
CA VAL A 268 20.25 12.27 -5.70
C VAL A 268 19.76 13.15 -6.84
N LEU A 269 18.76 13.99 -6.59
CA LEU A 269 18.03 14.66 -7.68
C LEU A 269 18.81 15.80 -8.32
N ASP A 270 19.70 16.47 -7.60
CA ASP A 270 20.54 17.53 -8.15
C ASP A 270 21.83 17.01 -8.82
N GLN A 271 22.04 15.68 -8.84
CA GLN A 271 23.20 15.10 -9.51
C GLN A 271 23.06 15.18 -11.05
N PRO A 272 24.19 15.29 -11.76
CA PRO A 272 24.20 15.29 -13.23
C PRO A 272 23.61 13.99 -13.78
N HIS A 273 22.70 14.10 -14.73
CA HIS A 273 22.17 12.99 -15.51
C HIS A 273 22.81 12.94 -16.90
N ARG A 274 22.80 11.78 -17.55
CA ARG A 274 23.35 11.59 -18.92
C ARG A 274 22.72 12.46 -20.00
N SER A 275 21.55 13.06 -19.73
CA SER A 275 20.88 14.04 -20.59
C SER A 275 21.60 15.39 -20.67
N GLY A 276 22.58 15.65 -19.78
CA GLY A 276 23.25 16.95 -19.64
C GLY A 276 22.56 17.90 -18.65
N ALA A 277 21.40 17.52 -18.11
CA ALA A 277 20.69 18.22 -17.04
C ALA A 277 20.89 17.53 -15.68
N THR A 278 20.28 18.04 -14.60
CA THR A 278 20.18 17.31 -13.34
C THR A 278 19.16 16.17 -13.48
N LEU A 279 19.24 15.13 -12.61
CA LEU A 279 18.26 14.06 -12.56
C LEU A 279 16.85 14.62 -12.32
N TRP A 280 16.72 15.65 -11.47
CA TRP A 280 15.46 16.37 -11.26
C TRP A 280 14.89 16.96 -12.54
N GLN A 281 15.68 17.76 -13.26
CA GLN A 281 15.20 18.41 -14.48
C GLN A 281 14.81 17.36 -15.53
N TRP A 282 15.62 16.33 -15.71
CA TRP A 282 15.30 15.23 -16.60
C TRP A 282 13.99 14.52 -16.20
N MET A 283 13.79 14.25 -14.92
CA MET A 283 12.58 13.62 -14.40
C MET A 283 11.34 14.48 -14.70
N VAL A 284 11.39 15.77 -14.42
CA VAL A 284 10.27 16.71 -14.73
C VAL A 284 9.97 16.74 -16.23
N ASP A 285 10.99 16.75 -17.08
CA ASP A 285 10.80 16.76 -18.53
C ASP A 285 10.18 15.45 -19.03
N GLN A 286 10.49 14.29 -18.39
CA GLN A 286 9.83 13.01 -18.71
C GLN A 286 8.35 13.04 -18.31
N TYR A 287 7.99 13.54 -17.14
CA TYR A 287 6.58 13.67 -16.73
C TYR A 287 5.80 14.53 -17.72
N ARG A 288 6.33 15.69 -18.10
CA ARG A 288 5.70 16.57 -19.12
C ARG A 288 5.54 15.89 -20.47
N ALA A 289 6.53 15.11 -20.89
CA ALA A 289 6.45 14.35 -22.14
C ALA A 289 5.36 13.26 -22.09
N LEU A 290 5.14 12.63 -20.93
CA LEU A 290 4.07 11.64 -20.74
C LEU A 290 2.67 12.27 -20.75
N GLU A 291 2.52 13.50 -20.28
CA GLU A 291 1.24 14.24 -20.32
C GLU A 291 0.76 14.49 -21.75
N GLN A 292 1.68 14.61 -22.72
CA GLN A 292 1.34 14.80 -24.13
C GLN A 292 0.83 13.54 -24.83
N LEU A 293 0.90 12.39 -24.19
CA LEU A 293 0.48 11.11 -24.75
C LEU A 293 -0.92 10.73 -24.26
N ALA A 294 -1.71 10.16 -25.15
CA ALA A 294 -3.07 9.72 -24.82
C ALA A 294 -3.06 8.70 -23.66
N VAL A 295 -3.92 8.95 -22.68
CA VAL A 295 -4.10 8.05 -21.52
C VAL A 295 -4.49 6.65 -22.02
N GLY A 296 -3.85 5.62 -21.48
CA GLY A 296 -4.12 4.22 -21.85
C GLY A 296 -3.46 3.76 -23.17
N SER A 297 -2.76 4.64 -23.93
CA SER A 297 -2.08 4.21 -25.14
C SER A 297 -0.87 3.31 -24.84
N ASP A 298 -0.56 2.40 -25.79
CA ASP A 298 0.61 1.52 -25.70
C ASP A 298 1.92 2.31 -25.67
N GLU A 299 1.96 3.43 -26.39
CA GLU A 299 3.13 4.31 -26.39
C GLU A 299 3.35 4.93 -25.03
N ARG A 300 2.28 5.44 -24.38
CA ARG A 300 2.37 6.00 -23.03
C ARG A 300 2.85 4.94 -22.04
N ARG A 301 2.30 3.71 -22.08
CA ARG A 301 2.73 2.61 -21.20
C ARG A 301 4.21 2.29 -21.35
N ARG A 302 4.67 2.10 -22.60
CA ARG A 302 6.10 1.81 -22.86
C ARG A 302 7.03 2.90 -22.38
N ARG A 303 6.69 4.18 -22.64
CA ARG A 303 7.51 5.31 -22.20
C ARG A 303 7.50 5.50 -20.70
N THR A 304 6.36 5.31 -20.06
CA THR A 304 6.25 5.34 -18.59
C THR A 304 7.16 4.30 -17.95
N GLU A 305 7.15 3.06 -18.43
CA GLU A 305 7.98 2.01 -17.88
C GLU A 305 9.47 2.23 -18.16
N ALA A 306 9.85 2.66 -19.35
CA ALA A 306 11.23 3.02 -19.67
C ALA A 306 11.75 4.16 -18.77
N PHE A 307 10.95 5.20 -18.60
CA PHE A 307 11.26 6.33 -17.71
C PHE A 307 11.40 5.88 -16.25
N ARG A 308 10.40 5.15 -15.74
CA ARG A 308 10.43 4.62 -14.37
C ARG A 308 11.68 3.78 -14.11
N SER A 309 11.97 2.83 -15.01
CA SER A 309 13.11 1.94 -14.87
C SER A 309 14.44 2.70 -14.86
N GLU A 310 14.59 3.70 -15.73
CA GLU A 310 15.78 4.54 -15.78
C GLU A 310 15.92 5.38 -14.50
N LEU A 311 14.82 6.01 -14.03
CA LEU A 311 14.80 6.81 -12.81
C LEU A 311 15.16 5.96 -11.58
N HIS A 312 14.52 4.80 -11.43
CA HIS A 312 14.80 3.86 -10.34
C HIS A 312 16.27 3.44 -10.35
N THR A 313 16.80 3.08 -11.52
CA THR A 313 18.21 2.67 -11.69
C THR A 313 19.17 3.82 -11.37
N ALA A 314 18.86 5.03 -11.80
CA ALA A 314 19.68 6.21 -11.51
C ALA A 314 19.75 6.49 -10.01
N ILE A 315 18.62 6.43 -9.30
CA ILE A 315 18.58 6.62 -7.85
C ILE A 315 19.36 5.50 -7.13
N LEU A 316 19.13 4.25 -7.51
CA LEU A 316 19.76 3.08 -6.88
C LEU A 316 21.29 3.11 -7.01
N ASN A 317 21.82 3.63 -8.12
CA ASN A 317 23.24 3.70 -8.40
C ASN A 317 23.86 5.08 -8.09
N THR A 318 23.14 5.97 -7.39
CA THR A 318 23.69 7.27 -7.01
C THR A 318 24.89 7.10 -6.08
N PRO A 319 26.06 7.62 -6.43
CA PRO A 319 27.21 7.59 -5.53
C PRO A 319 26.96 8.53 -4.34
N LEU A 320 27.18 8.03 -3.14
CA LEU A 320 27.07 8.84 -1.93
C LEU A 320 28.34 9.71 -1.77
N PRO A 321 28.22 11.04 -1.71
CA PRO A 321 29.38 11.92 -1.53
C PRO A 321 30.07 11.70 -0.19
N GLU A 322 31.39 11.81 -0.14
CA GLU A 322 32.18 11.66 1.09
C GLU A 322 31.71 12.59 2.20
N SER A 323 31.33 13.82 1.86
CA SER A 323 30.78 14.78 2.82
C SER A 323 29.46 14.30 3.46
N PHE A 324 28.60 13.61 2.70
CA PHE A 324 27.39 13.01 3.24
C PHE A 324 27.71 11.80 4.14
N ILE A 325 28.64 10.95 3.71
CA ILE A 325 29.08 9.78 4.47
C ILE A 325 29.63 10.19 5.83
N MET A 326 30.50 11.21 5.88
CA MET A 326 31.08 11.70 7.13
C MET A 326 30.02 12.25 8.08
N VAL A 327 29.15 13.14 7.61
CA VAL A 327 28.12 13.76 8.45
C VAL A 327 27.11 12.74 8.97
N LEU A 328 26.79 11.74 8.15
CA LEU A 328 25.89 10.64 8.58
C LEU A 328 26.56 9.75 9.63
N ARG A 329 27.83 9.42 9.47
CA ARG A 329 28.61 8.65 10.45
C ARG A 329 28.65 9.36 11.80
N ASP A 330 28.95 10.66 11.78
CA ASP A 330 29.01 11.47 13.00
C ASP A 330 27.65 11.52 13.69
N ALA A 331 26.57 11.76 12.95
CA ALA A 331 25.20 11.79 13.48
C ALA A 331 24.77 10.43 14.08
N MET A 332 25.11 9.32 13.42
CA MET A 332 24.83 7.99 13.96
C MET A 332 25.65 7.69 15.21
N ALA A 333 26.92 8.05 15.23
CA ALA A 333 27.79 7.86 16.40
C ALA A 333 27.33 8.72 17.61
N GLU A 334 26.89 9.94 17.36
CA GLU A 334 26.35 10.83 18.39
C GLU A 334 25.03 10.29 18.96
N GLU A 335 24.10 9.89 18.10
CA GLU A 335 22.77 9.42 18.52
C GLU A 335 22.81 8.04 19.18
N PHE A 336 23.52 7.09 18.58
CA PHE A 336 23.50 5.67 19.00
C PHE A 336 24.70 5.28 19.89
N GLY A 337 25.71 6.16 19.99
CA GLY A 337 26.98 5.87 20.67
C GLY A 337 27.97 5.10 19.81
N ASP A 338 27.53 4.46 18.75
CA ASP A 338 28.34 3.75 17.75
C ASP A 338 27.65 3.82 16.38
N ALA A 339 28.41 4.20 15.34
CA ALA A 339 27.89 4.24 13.98
C ALA A 339 27.53 2.84 13.42
N ASP A 340 28.10 1.79 13.99
CA ASP A 340 27.84 0.39 13.59
C ASP A 340 26.63 -0.23 14.31
N THR A 341 25.90 0.53 15.13
CA THR A 341 24.66 0.07 15.77
C THR A 341 23.66 -0.41 14.73
N GLY A 342 23.00 -1.54 15.01
CA GLY A 342 21.94 -2.09 14.15
C GLY A 342 20.72 -1.18 14.13
N VAL A 343 20.24 -0.84 12.93
CA VAL A 343 19.11 0.08 12.74
C VAL A 343 18.09 -0.47 11.74
N PHE A 344 16.84 -0.06 11.90
CA PHE A 344 15.86 -0.13 10.83
C PHE A 344 16.08 1.03 9.87
N VAL A 345 16.22 0.76 8.57
CA VAL A 345 16.32 1.77 7.53
C VAL A 345 14.96 1.89 6.86
N ARG A 346 14.19 2.94 7.22
CA ARG A 346 12.77 3.06 6.85
C ARG A 346 12.55 4.22 5.91
N SER A 347 11.84 3.97 4.81
CA SER A 347 11.35 5.05 3.95
C SER A 347 10.26 5.85 4.64
N ASP A 348 10.24 7.13 4.35
CA ASP A 348 9.26 8.08 4.86
C ASP A 348 9.13 9.23 3.85
N THR A 349 7.98 9.40 3.22
CA THR A 349 7.82 10.35 2.11
C THR A 349 6.93 11.53 2.48
N ASN A 350 7.10 12.66 1.77
CA ASN A 350 6.25 13.84 1.94
C ASN A 350 4.79 13.63 1.53
N VAL A 351 4.49 12.53 0.87
CA VAL A 351 3.15 12.16 0.39
C VAL A 351 2.55 10.97 1.14
N GLU A 352 3.19 10.52 2.19
CA GLU A 352 2.67 9.48 3.05
C GLU A 352 1.71 10.08 4.09
N ASP A 353 0.58 9.40 4.35
CA ASP A 353 -0.47 9.86 5.28
C ASP A 353 -1.13 11.21 4.93
N LEU A 354 -1.25 11.55 3.65
CA LEU A 354 -2.07 12.67 3.20
C LEU A 354 -3.56 12.35 3.35
N ALA A 355 -4.41 13.40 3.43
CA ALA A 355 -5.85 13.24 3.51
C ALA A 355 -6.37 12.36 2.35
N GLY A 356 -6.97 11.22 2.67
CA GLY A 356 -7.47 10.26 1.69
C GLY A 356 -6.43 9.27 1.14
N PHE A 357 -5.18 9.31 1.62
CA PHE A 357 -4.13 8.39 1.18
C PHE A 357 -3.19 7.99 2.31
N THR A 358 -3.00 6.70 2.52
CA THR A 358 -1.90 6.19 3.32
C THR A 358 -0.97 5.37 2.43
N GLY A 359 0.29 5.78 2.33
CA GLY A 359 1.32 5.07 1.57
C GLY A 359 1.81 3.77 2.21
N ALA A 360 1.06 3.23 3.17
CA ALA A 360 1.45 2.04 3.92
C ALA A 360 1.69 0.84 2.99
N GLY A 361 2.87 0.24 3.10
CA GLY A 361 3.26 -0.94 2.32
C GLY A 361 3.71 -0.67 0.88
N LEU A 362 3.73 0.59 0.43
CA LEU A 362 4.24 0.94 -0.90
C LEU A 362 5.77 1.10 -0.93
N ASN A 363 6.37 1.42 0.21
CA ASN A 363 7.77 1.78 0.32
C ASN A 363 8.56 0.77 1.17
N LEU A 364 9.88 0.72 0.96
CA LEU A 364 10.77 -0.27 1.57
C LEU A 364 11.14 0.09 3.02
N THR A 365 11.11 -0.91 3.89
CA THR A 365 11.79 -0.90 5.19
C THR A 365 12.75 -2.07 5.26
N LEU A 366 14.00 -1.82 5.60
CA LEU A 366 15.02 -2.85 5.84
C LEU A 366 15.22 -2.97 7.36
N PRO A 367 14.86 -4.12 7.95
CA PRO A 367 15.00 -4.33 9.39
C PRO A 367 16.43 -4.70 9.74
N ASN A 368 16.87 -4.28 10.91
CA ASN A 368 18.10 -4.69 11.57
C ASN A 368 19.35 -4.72 10.67
N VAL A 369 19.59 -3.58 9.99
CA VAL A 369 20.82 -3.38 9.20
C VAL A 369 21.95 -3.07 10.18
N VAL A 370 22.95 -3.94 10.24
CA VAL A 370 24.06 -3.87 11.20
C VAL A 370 25.34 -3.44 10.48
N GLY A 371 25.99 -2.41 11.00
CA GLY A 371 27.23 -1.88 10.43
C GLY A 371 27.00 -0.73 9.46
N PHE A 372 27.83 0.31 9.60
CA PHE A 372 27.67 1.55 8.84
C PHE A 372 27.73 1.35 7.32
N GLU A 373 28.63 0.48 6.85
CA GLU A 373 28.75 0.17 5.42
C GLU A 373 27.49 -0.48 4.85
N ASP A 374 26.78 -1.28 5.66
CA ASP A 374 25.49 -1.87 5.26
C ASP A 374 24.38 -0.83 5.24
N VAL A 375 24.39 0.13 6.17
CA VAL A 375 23.49 1.29 6.16
C VAL A 375 23.71 2.12 4.89
N LEU A 376 24.96 2.39 4.50
CA LEU A 376 25.25 3.10 3.25
C LEU A 376 24.74 2.36 2.02
N ARG A 377 24.80 1.03 1.99
CA ARG A 377 24.21 0.20 0.90
C ARG A 377 22.67 0.20 0.92
N ALA A 378 22.06 0.34 2.10
CA ALA A 378 20.62 0.35 2.26
C ALA A 378 19.98 1.68 1.80
N ILE A 379 20.63 2.82 2.03
CA ILE A 379 20.10 4.16 1.75
C ILE A 379 19.62 4.33 0.29
N PRO A 380 20.42 4.05 -0.76
CA PRO A 380 19.95 4.19 -2.14
C PRO A 380 18.76 3.27 -2.46
N ARG A 381 18.72 2.08 -1.88
CA ARG A 381 17.60 1.13 -2.05
C ARG A 381 16.30 1.68 -1.46
N VAL A 382 16.39 2.30 -0.29
CA VAL A 382 15.23 2.93 0.36
C VAL A 382 14.80 4.18 -0.39
N TRP A 383 15.73 5.03 -0.84
CA TRP A 383 15.42 6.18 -1.69
C TRP A 383 14.79 5.80 -3.03
N ALA A 384 15.18 4.67 -3.62
CA ALA A 384 14.62 4.18 -4.88
C ALA A 384 13.25 3.51 -4.71
N SER A 385 12.86 3.11 -3.49
CA SER A 385 11.66 2.31 -3.26
C SER A 385 10.34 2.98 -3.72
N PRO A 386 10.15 4.30 -3.63
CA PRO A 386 8.98 4.94 -4.21
C PRO A 386 8.90 4.87 -5.74
N PHE A 387 9.99 4.52 -6.42
CA PHE A 387 10.08 4.44 -7.89
C PHE A 387 10.09 3.00 -8.41
N THR A 388 9.73 2.02 -7.57
CA THR A 388 9.37 0.66 -7.99
C THR A 388 8.13 0.68 -8.88
N ALA A 389 7.93 -0.33 -9.72
CA ALA A 389 6.80 -0.38 -10.67
C ALA A 389 5.45 -0.11 -9.96
N ARG A 390 5.22 -0.78 -8.85
CA ARG A 390 4.01 -0.64 -8.04
C ARG A 390 3.82 0.77 -7.47
N ALA A 391 4.80 1.27 -6.71
CA ALA A 391 4.69 2.57 -6.05
C ALA A 391 4.59 3.72 -7.07
N PHE A 392 5.29 3.60 -8.20
CA PHE A 392 5.25 4.56 -9.30
C PHE A 392 3.87 4.58 -9.98
N ALA A 393 3.33 3.39 -10.33
CA ALA A 393 2.03 3.28 -10.98
C ALA A 393 0.90 3.87 -10.12
N TRP A 394 0.93 3.62 -8.80
CA TRP A 394 -0.03 4.21 -7.87
C TRP A 394 0.02 5.75 -7.87
N ARG A 395 1.20 6.33 -7.84
CA ARG A 395 1.33 7.79 -7.88
C ARG A 395 0.85 8.38 -9.20
N GLN A 396 1.16 7.71 -10.31
CA GLN A 396 0.67 8.13 -11.62
C GLN A 396 -0.87 8.16 -11.71
N ALA A 397 -1.53 7.25 -11.03
CA ALA A 397 -3.00 7.14 -11.04
C ALA A 397 -3.69 8.12 -10.09
N HIS A 398 -3.06 8.48 -8.95
CA HIS A 398 -3.75 9.13 -7.85
C HIS A 398 -3.13 10.45 -7.37
N MET A 399 -2.03 10.92 -7.99
CA MET A 399 -1.39 12.17 -7.59
C MET A 399 -1.43 13.23 -8.68
N ALA A 400 -1.74 14.46 -8.29
CA ALA A 400 -1.36 15.65 -9.03
C ALA A 400 0.13 15.93 -8.75
N ALA A 401 0.89 16.31 -9.77
CA ALA A 401 2.32 16.62 -9.66
C ALA A 401 3.16 15.47 -9.04
N PRO A 402 3.15 14.27 -9.65
CA PRO A 402 3.83 13.07 -9.14
C PRO A 402 5.37 13.18 -9.14
N GLU A 403 5.94 14.21 -9.76
CA GLU A 403 7.36 14.56 -9.71
C GLU A 403 7.78 15.05 -8.32
N HIS A 404 6.88 15.61 -7.53
CA HIS A 404 7.16 16.19 -6.22
C HIS A 404 7.09 15.16 -5.07
N VAL A 405 7.66 13.99 -5.28
CA VAL A 405 7.82 12.98 -4.23
C VAL A 405 9.26 12.97 -3.73
N TYR A 406 9.42 13.32 -2.46
CA TYR A 406 10.71 13.35 -1.77
C TYR A 406 10.73 12.29 -0.68
N THR A 407 11.83 11.57 -0.61
CA THR A 407 12.00 10.47 0.35
C THR A 407 12.98 10.90 1.44
N SER A 408 12.49 11.04 2.66
CA SER A 408 13.34 11.00 3.85
C SER A 408 13.58 9.56 4.28
N ILE A 409 14.60 9.31 5.07
CA ILE A 409 14.87 8.01 5.67
C ILE A 409 14.91 8.16 7.18
N LEU A 410 14.23 7.28 7.88
CA LEU A 410 14.36 7.15 9.32
C LEU A 410 15.27 5.96 9.65
N LEU A 411 16.39 6.23 10.25
CA LEU A 411 17.25 5.25 10.91
C LEU A 411 16.79 5.13 12.36
N LEU A 412 16.20 4.01 12.72
CA LEU A 412 15.68 3.77 14.07
C LEU A 412 16.43 2.61 14.70
N GLU A 413 16.97 2.81 15.90
CA GLU A 413 17.73 1.79 16.62
C GLU A 413 16.96 0.49 16.74
N SER A 414 17.59 -0.62 16.39
CA SER A 414 17.02 -1.96 16.54
C SER A 414 17.01 -2.37 18.01
N VAL A 415 15.86 -2.77 18.50
CA VAL A 415 15.71 -3.29 19.85
C VAL A 415 15.71 -4.81 19.80
N GLY A 416 16.58 -5.43 20.59
CA GLY A 416 16.56 -6.87 20.79
C GLY A 416 15.25 -7.25 21.49
N SER A 417 14.43 -8.07 20.84
CA SER A 417 13.20 -8.58 21.45
C SER A 417 13.10 -10.09 21.29
N ASP A 418 12.86 -10.79 22.40
CA ASP A 418 12.56 -12.23 22.39
C ASP A 418 11.15 -12.50 21.85
N LYS A 419 10.28 -11.49 21.85
CA LYS A 419 8.90 -11.55 21.38
C LYS A 419 8.50 -10.21 20.79
N SER A 420 7.99 -10.22 19.54
CA SER A 420 7.35 -9.06 18.91
C SER A 420 5.85 -9.31 18.75
N GLY A 421 5.03 -8.35 19.07
CA GLY A 421 3.57 -8.40 19.02
C GLY A 421 3.00 -7.50 17.95
#